data_b01d0eda3c4d424b003d18bd15f7f6f8
#
_entry.id   b01d0eda3c4d424b003d18bd15f7f6f8
#
_cell.length_a   1.000
_cell.length_b   1.000
_cell.length_c   1.000
_cell.angle_alpha   90.00
_cell.angle_beta   90.00
_cell.angle_gamma   90.00
#
_symmetry.space_group_name_H-M   'P 1'
#
loop_
_entity.id
_entity.type
_entity.pdbx_description
1 polymer ?
#
loop_
_entity_poly.entity_id
_entity_poly.type
_entity_poly.pdbx_seq_one_letter_code
_entity_poly.pdbx_strand_id
1 'polypeptide(L)'
;MRNRGIIALIVIWIVAVARLFIADNWDETNGLVVFAKDAGSALHLINVILKTPLPFWRPVPTIFAALVIHVLPPNVTWPLLRIINIAMILGALTILLRVLDAWDGASPRRNILFTLTYLSSGGAIIVATWYANIFDASAMLLLACGIALLSRWRFVAAGVVFGVAFFFKETAAMVLPFLLMLVAMKRVALRDAIRAAIPTVAIGLVYFALRSLVVPFGSASDTHQFHASQFIPTLVGFLGTYWIESLWSSREFVGGFIAFAFSIAALRGWPLRIAFALYVLFATVMYLEMFITTQDHQLMHYLMFHGRLYFIPVTLTLFVFCLDRRWWALPVLAIPLLAGAVITYTHYERFQRSYRTIYKTAARATQKPVKIYYPMKPLHDPRRGIEIGDLPDATLRLDPINGKLMPR
;
A
#
# COMPACT_ATOMS: atom_id res chain seq x y z
N MET A 1 5.79 -15.02 -29.41
CA MET A 1 4.51 -14.28 -29.38
C MET A 1 3.84 -14.22 -28.00
N ARG A 2 4.18 -15.12 -27.06
CA ARG A 2 3.47 -15.39 -25.80
C ARG A 2 3.43 -14.21 -24.81
N ASN A 3 4.35 -13.27 -24.85
CA ASN A 3 4.49 -12.21 -23.86
C ASN A 3 4.16 -10.79 -24.37
N ARG A 4 3.80 -10.61 -25.64
CA ARG A 4 3.58 -9.27 -26.20
C ARG A 4 2.45 -8.51 -25.52
N GLY A 5 1.35 -9.18 -25.17
CA GLY A 5 0.22 -8.55 -24.47
C GLY A 5 0.58 -8.09 -23.06
N ILE A 6 1.36 -8.90 -22.31
CA ILE A 6 1.83 -8.54 -20.98
C ILE A 6 2.78 -7.34 -21.06
N ILE A 7 3.71 -7.34 -22.00
CA ILE A 7 4.67 -6.23 -22.22
C ILE A 7 3.88 -4.95 -22.56
N ALA A 8 2.90 -5.03 -23.46
CA ALA A 8 2.08 -3.87 -23.82
C ALA A 8 1.33 -3.30 -22.59
N LEU A 9 0.72 -4.14 -21.75
CA LEU A 9 0.05 -3.70 -20.53
C LEU A 9 1.03 -3.02 -19.57
N ILE A 10 2.22 -3.60 -19.36
CA ILE A 10 3.27 -3.02 -18.51
C ILE A 10 3.70 -1.65 -19.04
N VAL A 11 3.94 -1.53 -20.37
CA VAL A 11 4.37 -0.25 -20.97
C VAL A 11 3.28 0.81 -20.82
N ILE A 12 2.02 0.48 -21.10
CA ILE A 12 0.88 1.41 -20.94
C ILE A 12 0.79 1.87 -19.48
N TRP A 13 0.91 0.94 -18.54
CA TRP A 13 0.85 1.24 -17.11
C TRP A 13 2.02 2.13 -16.66
N ILE A 14 3.26 1.84 -17.09
CA ILE A 14 4.42 2.68 -16.78
C ILE A 14 4.23 4.10 -17.31
N VAL A 15 3.73 4.25 -18.55
CA VAL A 15 3.47 5.57 -19.13
C VAL A 15 2.39 6.32 -18.32
N ALA A 16 1.32 5.64 -17.93
CA ALA A 16 0.26 6.23 -17.10
C ALA A 16 0.79 6.68 -15.74
N VAL A 17 1.54 5.81 -15.05
CA VAL A 17 2.11 6.08 -13.74
C VAL A 17 3.18 7.17 -13.79
N ALA A 18 4.03 7.20 -14.84
CA ALA A 18 5.08 8.21 -14.99
C ALA A 18 4.54 9.65 -15.06
N ARG A 19 3.32 9.83 -15.57
CA ARG A 19 2.66 11.15 -15.58
C ARG A 19 2.39 11.67 -14.16
N LEU A 20 2.31 10.79 -13.17
CA LEU A 20 2.06 11.13 -11.77
C LEU A 20 3.36 11.44 -11.00
N PHE A 21 4.55 11.30 -11.60
CA PHE A 21 5.85 11.56 -10.97
C PHE A 21 6.19 13.04 -10.76
N ILE A 22 5.26 13.91 -10.97
CA ILE A 22 5.56 15.31 -11.23
C ILE A 22 5.55 16.18 -9.96
N ALA A 23 5.12 15.70 -8.79
CA ALA A 23 5.04 16.54 -7.60
C ALA A 23 5.98 16.04 -6.50
N ASP A 24 7.07 16.73 -6.36
CA ASP A 24 8.15 16.35 -5.45
C ASP A 24 8.07 17.11 -4.12
N ASN A 25 7.38 18.26 -4.11
CA ASN A 25 7.46 19.18 -2.99
C ASN A 25 6.72 18.72 -1.73
N TRP A 26 5.70 17.87 -1.84
CA TRP A 26 5.04 17.30 -0.66
C TRP A 26 5.96 16.32 0.06
N ASP A 27 6.74 15.58 -0.70
CA ASP A 27 7.72 14.65 -0.16
C ASP A 27 8.85 15.40 0.59
N GLU A 28 9.20 16.61 0.16
CA GLU A 28 10.23 17.45 0.79
C GLU A 28 9.83 17.97 2.18
N THR A 29 8.54 18.06 2.47
CA THR A 29 8.03 18.51 3.77
C THR A 29 7.84 17.36 4.78
N ASN A 30 8.05 16.12 4.34
CA ASN A 30 7.93 14.97 5.22
C ASN A 30 9.05 14.98 6.26
N GLY A 31 8.70 14.72 7.53
CA GLY A 31 9.66 14.70 8.63
C GLY A 31 10.86 13.78 8.40
N LEU A 32 10.70 12.66 7.69
CA LEU A 32 11.80 11.78 7.31
C LEU A 32 12.81 12.49 6.41
N VAL A 33 12.34 13.33 5.49
CA VAL A 33 13.19 14.05 4.54
C VAL A 33 14.02 15.10 5.26
N VAL A 34 13.37 15.93 6.09
CA VAL A 34 14.05 16.94 6.90
C VAL A 34 15.10 16.27 7.77
N PHE A 35 14.70 15.22 8.46
CA PHE A 35 15.57 14.46 9.34
C PHE A 35 16.77 13.83 8.62
N ALA A 36 16.56 13.25 7.44
CA ALA A 36 17.61 12.62 6.65
C ALA A 36 18.62 13.65 6.09
N LYS A 37 18.16 14.84 5.73
CA LYS A 37 19.03 15.93 5.23
C LYS A 37 19.86 16.57 6.34
N ASP A 38 19.31 16.71 7.53
CA ASP A 38 19.97 17.35 8.67
C ASP A 38 20.93 16.40 9.42
N ALA A 39 20.92 15.11 9.09
CA ALA A 39 21.79 14.12 9.72
C ALA A 39 23.27 14.36 9.33
N GLY A 40 24.14 14.52 10.32
CA GLY A 40 25.58 14.78 10.09
C GLY A 40 26.33 13.57 9.49
N SER A 41 25.79 12.35 9.61
CA SER A 41 26.38 11.14 9.01
C SER A 41 25.34 10.03 8.80
N ALA A 42 25.62 9.13 7.84
CA ALA A 42 24.79 7.96 7.57
C ALA A 42 24.63 7.04 8.81
N LEU A 43 25.70 6.86 9.60
CA LEU A 43 25.64 6.04 10.81
C LEU A 43 24.77 6.67 11.89
N HIS A 44 24.86 7.99 12.06
CA HIS A 44 23.98 8.74 12.96
C HIS A 44 22.50 8.58 12.54
N LEU A 45 22.22 8.75 11.25
CA LEU A 45 20.89 8.59 10.68
C LEU A 45 20.30 7.20 10.97
N ILE A 46 21.07 6.13 10.71
CA ILE A 46 20.65 4.74 11.00
C ILE A 46 20.33 4.56 12.49
N ASN A 47 21.24 5.03 13.37
CA ASN A 47 21.06 4.88 14.81
C ASN A 47 19.81 5.62 15.32
N VAL A 48 19.53 6.79 14.78
CA VAL A 48 18.33 7.56 15.17
C VAL A 48 17.06 6.86 14.65
N ILE A 49 17.01 6.39 13.38
CA ILE A 49 15.84 5.67 12.86
C ILE A 49 15.54 4.42 13.69
N LEU A 50 16.56 3.70 14.13
CA LEU A 50 16.38 2.50 14.94
C LEU A 50 15.83 2.81 16.34
N LYS A 51 16.13 3.99 16.89
CA LYS A 51 15.77 4.39 18.26
C LYS A 51 14.57 5.35 18.33
N THR A 52 14.19 5.98 17.22
CA THR A 52 13.09 6.94 17.23
C THR A 52 11.75 6.21 17.23
N PRO A 53 10.84 6.54 18.15
CA PRO A 53 9.51 5.97 18.21
C PRO A 53 8.63 6.54 17.07
N LEU A 54 8.94 6.13 15.83
CA LEU A 54 8.09 6.44 14.70
C LEU A 54 6.79 5.66 14.79
N PRO A 55 5.64 6.25 14.50
CA PRO A 55 4.33 5.59 14.58
C PRO A 55 4.30 4.23 13.87
N PHE A 56 4.98 4.15 12.74
CA PHE A 56 5.16 2.90 11.98
C PHE A 56 6.66 2.55 11.97
N TRP A 57 7.10 1.74 12.93
CA TRP A 57 8.49 1.31 13.00
C TRP A 57 8.77 0.25 11.94
N ARG A 58 9.28 0.66 10.79
CA ARG A 58 9.64 -0.17 9.64
C ARG A 58 11.11 0.10 9.28
N PRO A 59 12.05 -0.44 10.04
CA PRO A 59 13.43 0.02 10.01
C PRO A 59 14.09 -0.15 8.64
N VAL A 60 13.92 -1.30 8.00
CA VAL A 60 14.68 -1.61 6.77
C VAL A 60 14.39 -0.65 5.61
N PRO A 61 13.13 -0.49 5.15
CA PRO A 61 12.86 0.43 4.05
C PRO A 61 12.99 1.90 4.48
N THR A 62 12.78 2.22 5.76
CA THR A 62 12.99 3.59 6.28
C THR A 62 14.45 3.97 6.21
N ILE A 63 15.36 3.10 6.68
CA ILE A 63 16.81 3.31 6.59
C ILE A 63 17.23 3.46 5.12
N PHE A 64 16.77 2.57 4.25
CA PHE A 64 17.10 2.62 2.85
C PHE A 64 16.66 3.95 2.21
N ALA A 65 15.40 4.35 2.37
CA ALA A 65 14.89 5.60 1.84
C ALA A 65 15.64 6.81 2.40
N ALA A 66 15.88 6.83 3.72
CA ALA A 66 16.62 7.90 4.39
C ALA A 66 18.06 8.04 3.89
N LEU A 67 18.77 6.92 3.68
CA LEU A 67 20.12 6.94 3.10
C LEU A 67 20.13 7.49 1.68
N VAL A 68 19.17 7.09 0.85
CA VAL A 68 19.02 7.61 -0.51
C VAL A 68 18.77 9.13 -0.48
N ILE A 69 17.89 9.60 0.42
CA ILE A 69 17.59 11.02 0.61
C ILE A 69 18.81 11.79 1.13
N HIS A 70 19.58 11.18 2.03
CA HIS A 70 20.78 11.80 2.62
C HIS A 70 21.89 12.04 1.59
N VAL A 71 22.11 11.03 0.72
CA VAL A 71 23.25 11.02 -0.22
C VAL A 71 22.94 11.75 -1.53
N LEU A 72 21.71 11.66 -2.03
CA LEU A 72 21.37 12.14 -3.37
C LEU A 72 20.62 13.47 -3.34
N PRO A 73 20.81 14.32 -4.37
CA PRO A 73 20.04 15.55 -4.50
C PRO A 73 18.56 15.24 -4.82
N PRO A 74 17.62 16.12 -4.43
CA PRO A 74 16.17 15.87 -4.55
C PRO A 74 15.69 15.51 -5.95
N ASN A 75 16.25 16.15 -6.98
CA ASN A 75 15.90 15.92 -8.38
C ASN A 75 16.24 14.50 -8.86
N VAL A 76 17.13 13.79 -8.18
CA VAL A 76 17.49 12.38 -8.44
C VAL A 76 16.77 11.45 -7.47
N THR A 77 16.67 11.84 -6.21
CA THR A 77 16.12 11.02 -5.12
C THR A 77 14.69 10.56 -5.42
N TRP A 78 13.78 11.49 -5.76
CA TRP A 78 12.37 11.17 -5.92
C TRP A 78 12.09 10.28 -7.13
N PRO A 79 12.62 10.57 -8.33
CA PRO A 79 12.48 9.67 -9.45
C PRO A 79 13.07 8.28 -9.17
N LEU A 80 14.24 8.21 -8.52
CA LEU A 80 14.90 6.95 -8.21
C LEU A 80 14.05 6.06 -7.28
N LEU A 81 13.54 6.60 -6.18
CA LEU A 81 12.71 5.83 -5.25
C LEU A 81 11.42 5.31 -5.91
N ARG A 82 10.82 6.09 -6.80
CA ARG A 82 9.64 5.67 -7.57
C ARG A 82 9.99 4.59 -8.60
N ILE A 83 11.11 4.72 -9.29
CA ILE A 83 11.60 3.67 -10.21
C ILE A 83 11.87 2.37 -9.45
N ILE A 84 12.42 2.45 -8.25
CA ILE A 84 12.63 1.29 -7.38
C ILE A 84 11.28 0.66 -7.00
N ASN A 85 10.28 1.44 -6.62
CA ASN A 85 8.94 0.92 -6.33
C ASN A 85 8.33 0.19 -7.55
N ILE A 86 8.39 0.81 -8.73
CA ILE A 86 7.94 0.18 -9.99
C ILE A 86 8.69 -1.13 -10.24
N ALA A 87 10.01 -1.14 -10.09
CA ALA A 87 10.82 -2.33 -10.30
C ALA A 87 10.42 -3.46 -9.34
N MET A 88 10.14 -3.15 -8.06
CA MET A 88 9.66 -4.12 -7.08
C MET A 88 8.26 -4.65 -7.41
N ILE A 89 7.33 -3.78 -7.82
CA ILE A 89 5.97 -4.17 -8.24
C ILE A 89 6.04 -5.12 -9.46
N LEU A 90 6.81 -4.77 -10.47
CA LEU A 90 6.97 -5.59 -11.68
C LEU A 90 7.77 -6.86 -11.40
N GLY A 91 8.72 -6.81 -10.48
CA GLY A 91 9.44 -7.97 -9.98
C GLY A 91 8.50 -8.96 -9.30
N ALA A 92 7.65 -8.49 -8.39
CA ALA A 92 6.63 -9.29 -7.73
C ALA A 92 5.66 -9.92 -8.74
N LEU A 93 5.14 -9.11 -9.69
CA LEU A 93 4.29 -9.60 -10.78
C LEU A 93 4.96 -10.72 -11.57
N THR A 94 6.21 -10.52 -11.98
CA THR A 94 6.98 -11.50 -12.78
C THR A 94 7.15 -12.81 -12.02
N ILE A 95 7.47 -12.74 -10.72
CA ILE A 95 7.61 -13.91 -9.87
C ILE A 95 6.28 -14.65 -9.74
N LEU A 96 5.19 -13.93 -9.44
CA LEU A 96 3.86 -14.53 -9.31
C LEU A 96 3.39 -15.20 -10.60
N LEU A 97 3.63 -14.59 -11.77
CA LEU A 97 3.32 -15.21 -13.07
C LEU A 97 4.09 -16.51 -13.28
N ARG A 98 5.38 -16.55 -12.92
CA ARG A 98 6.19 -17.77 -12.99
C ARG A 98 5.69 -18.86 -12.06
N VAL A 99 5.24 -18.50 -10.86
CA VAL A 99 4.65 -19.44 -9.90
C VAL A 99 3.32 -19.99 -10.43
N LEU A 100 2.46 -19.13 -11.01
CA LEU A 100 1.22 -19.57 -11.64
C LEU A 100 1.50 -20.58 -12.77
N ASP A 101 2.50 -20.31 -13.61
CA ASP A 101 2.90 -21.20 -14.69
C ASP A 101 3.46 -22.54 -14.15
N ALA A 102 4.21 -22.50 -13.03
CA ALA A 102 4.78 -23.68 -12.41
C ALA A 102 3.70 -24.59 -11.75
N TRP A 103 2.68 -23.97 -11.11
CA TRP A 103 1.67 -24.72 -10.36
C TRP A 103 0.49 -25.21 -11.21
N ASP A 104 0.12 -24.48 -12.26
CA ASP A 104 -1.11 -24.75 -13.04
C ASP A 104 -0.87 -24.84 -14.56
N GLY A 105 0.37 -24.88 -14.97
CA GLY A 105 0.75 -24.83 -16.38
C GLY A 105 0.61 -23.42 -16.98
N ALA A 106 1.30 -23.21 -18.07
CA ALA A 106 1.32 -21.92 -18.71
C ALA A 106 0.02 -21.60 -19.45
N SER A 107 -0.64 -20.50 -19.08
CA SER A 107 -1.85 -20.00 -19.73
C SER A 107 -1.72 -18.51 -20.07
N PRO A 108 -1.53 -18.16 -21.36
CA PRO A 108 -1.38 -16.77 -21.76
C PRO A 108 -2.59 -15.89 -21.38
N ARG A 109 -3.82 -16.44 -21.53
CA ARG A 109 -5.05 -15.69 -21.17
C ARG A 109 -5.12 -15.38 -19.68
N ARG A 110 -4.88 -16.37 -18.81
CA ARG A 110 -4.81 -16.19 -17.37
C ARG A 110 -3.77 -15.14 -17.00
N ASN A 111 -2.58 -15.24 -17.56
CA ASN A 111 -1.46 -14.36 -17.24
C ASN A 111 -1.72 -12.92 -17.68
N ILE A 112 -2.35 -12.70 -18.84
CA ILE A 112 -2.78 -11.36 -19.29
C ILE A 112 -3.83 -10.80 -18.36
N LEU A 113 -4.86 -11.58 -18.00
CA LEU A 113 -5.91 -11.13 -17.09
C LEU A 113 -5.37 -10.83 -15.70
N PHE A 114 -4.50 -11.68 -15.15
CA PHE A 114 -3.84 -11.41 -13.88
C PHE A 114 -3.00 -10.14 -13.95
N THR A 115 -2.21 -9.94 -14.99
CA THR A 115 -1.42 -8.71 -15.19
C THR A 115 -2.32 -7.48 -15.26
N LEU A 116 -3.40 -7.56 -16.04
CA LEU A 116 -4.36 -6.47 -16.17
C LEU A 116 -4.96 -6.09 -14.80
N THR A 117 -5.52 -7.07 -14.08
CA THR A 117 -6.16 -6.80 -12.78
C THR A 117 -5.16 -6.32 -11.73
N TYR A 118 -3.96 -6.89 -11.69
CA TYR A 118 -2.88 -6.48 -10.79
C TYR A 118 -2.45 -5.03 -11.02
N LEU A 119 -2.22 -4.63 -12.28
CA LEU A 119 -1.80 -3.27 -12.62
C LEU A 119 -2.95 -2.26 -12.59
N SER A 120 -4.20 -2.71 -12.69
CA SER A 120 -5.40 -1.86 -12.59
C SER A 120 -5.79 -1.58 -11.14
N SER A 121 -5.10 -2.13 -10.15
CA SER A 121 -5.31 -1.83 -8.75
C SER A 121 -4.93 -0.38 -8.44
N GLY A 122 -5.81 0.36 -7.77
CA GLY A 122 -5.52 1.69 -7.25
C GLY A 122 -4.35 1.66 -6.28
N GLY A 123 -4.24 0.58 -5.51
CA GLY A 123 -3.10 0.31 -4.64
C GLY A 123 -1.79 0.23 -5.38
N ALA A 124 -1.73 -0.47 -6.53
CA ALA A 124 -0.52 -0.54 -7.35
C ALA A 124 -0.09 0.83 -7.89
N ILE A 125 -1.05 1.69 -8.27
CA ILE A 125 -0.77 3.06 -8.74
C ILE A 125 -0.18 3.90 -7.60
N ILE A 126 -0.80 3.90 -6.43
CA ILE A 126 -0.32 4.68 -5.27
C ILE A 126 1.06 4.17 -4.83
N VAL A 127 1.24 2.84 -4.77
CA VAL A 127 2.53 2.24 -4.38
C VAL A 127 3.64 2.60 -5.35
N ALA A 128 3.34 2.69 -6.64
CA ALA A 128 4.32 3.09 -7.65
C ALA A 128 4.66 4.58 -7.61
N THR A 129 3.69 5.44 -7.29
CA THR A 129 3.82 6.91 -7.47
C THR A 129 4.34 7.63 -6.23
N TRP A 130 4.13 7.09 -5.05
CA TRP A 130 4.58 7.72 -3.80
C TRP A 130 5.80 7.00 -3.21
N TYR A 131 6.90 7.72 -3.06
CA TYR A 131 8.18 7.16 -2.59
C TYR A 131 8.05 6.43 -1.25
N ALA A 132 7.25 6.95 -0.31
CA ALA A 132 7.05 6.37 1.00
C ALA A 132 6.41 4.97 0.96
N ASN A 133 5.82 4.57 -0.18
CA ASN A 133 5.25 3.23 -0.35
C ASN A 133 6.30 2.16 -0.72
N ILE A 134 7.57 2.47 -0.60
CA ILE A 134 8.65 1.48 -0.68
C ILE A 134 8.42 0.32 0.33
N PHE A 135 7.72 0.60 1.44
CA PHE A 135 7.30 -0.40 2.41
C PHE A 135 6.40 -1.47 1.78
N ASP A 136 5.37 -1.04 1.05
CA ASP A 136 4.39 -1.93 0.41
C ASP A 136 5.01 -2.69 -0.76
N ALA A 137 5.76 -1.98 -1.61
CA ALA A 137 6.41 -2.58 -2.78
C ALA A 137 7.42 -3.66 -2.38
N SER A 138 8.26 -3.38 -1.39
CA SER A 138 9.28 -4.33 -0.92
C SER A 138 8.66 -5.51 -0.16
N ALA A 139 7.66 -5.29 0.68
CA ALA A 139 6.94 -6.37 1.34
C ALA A 139 6.28 -7.28 0.33
N MET A 140 5.59 -6.74 -0.70
CA MET A 140 4.97 -7.55 -1.75
C MET A 140 6.01 -8.36 -2.55
N LEU A 141 7.17 -7.79 -2.85
CA LEU A 141 8.25 -8.51 -3.52
C LEU A 141 8.75 -9.67 -2.68
N LEU A 142 8.96 -9.48 -1.37
CA LEU A 142 9.34 -10.54 -0.45
C LEU A 142 8.26 -11.62 -0.35
N LEU A 143 6.98 -11.25 -0.27
CA LEU A 143 5.88 -12.21 -0.28
C LEU A 143 5.88 -13.03 -1.57
N ALA A 144 6.08 -12.41 -2.73
CA ALA A 144 6.19 -13.11 -4.00
C ALA A 144 7.39 -14.08 -4.02
N CYS A 145 8.55 -13.68 -3.49
CA CYS A 145 9.71 -14.54 -3.33
C CYS A 145 9.41 -15.75 -2.42
N GLY A 146 8.74 -15.52 -1.28
CA GLY A 146 8.33 -16.59 -0.39
C GLY A 146 7.35 -17.56 -1.06
N ILE A 147 6.37 -17.07 -1.83
CA ILE A 147 5.46 -17.91 -2.62
C ILE A 147 6.23 -18.72 -3.69
N ALA A 148 7.26 -18.14 -4.31
CA ALA A 148 8.12 -18.86 -5.23
C ALA A 148 8.94 -19.98 -4.53
N LEU A 149 9.35 -19.77 -3.29
CA LEU A 149 9.99 -20.82 -2.48
C LEU A 149 9.00 -21.92 -2.10
N LEU A 150 7.74 -21.57 -1.75
CA LEU A 150 6.67 -22.58 -1.54
C LEU A 150 6.47 -23.44 -2.78
N SER A 151 6.46 -22.83 -3.96
CA SER A 151 6.28 -23.58 -5.22
C SER A 151 7.44 -24.55 -5.52
N ARG A 152 8.57 -24.36 -4.87
CA ARG A 152 9.76 -25.23 -4.95
C ARG A 152 9.91 -26.15 -3.74
N TRP A 153 8.88 -26.32 -2.94
CA TRP A 153 8.83 -27.18 -1.74
C TRP A 153 9.82 -26.76 -0.65
N ARG A 154 10.28 -25.51 -0.65
CA ARG A 154 11.22 -24.95 0.35
C ARG A 154 10.45 -24.20 1.45
N PHE A 155 9.65 -24.94 2.22
CA PHE A 155 8.66 -24.36 3.16
C PHE A 155 9.31 -23.52 4.26
N VAL A 156 10.37 -24.00 4.91
CA VAL A 156 11.04 -23.26 5.98
C VAL A 156 11.66 -21.96 5.44
N ALA A 157 12.34 -22.04 4.30
CA ALA A 157 12.93 -20.85 3.66
C ALA A 157 11.85 -19.84 3.25
N ALA A 158 10.69 -20.31 2.74
CA ALA A 158 9.54 -19.46 2.46
C ALA A 158 9.05 -18.74 3.72
N GLY A 159 8.93 -19.48 4.83
CA GLY A 159 8.52 -18.92 6.12
C GLY A 159 9.50 -17.88 6.67
N VAL A 160 10.81 -18.08 6.50
CA VAL A 160 11.82 -17.09 6.86
C VAL A 160 11.63 -15.81 6.04
N VAL A 161 11.46 -15.92 4.70
CA VAL A 161 11.25 -14.76 3.83
C VAL A 161 9.95 -14.03 4.17
N PHE A 162 8.88 -14.74 4.48
CA PHE A 162 7.62 -14.15 4.95
C PHE A 162 7.79 -13.43 6.29
N GLY A 163 8.54 -14.02 7.22
CA GLY A 163 8.86 -13.39 8.51
C GLY A 163 9.69 -12.11 8.34
N VAL A 164 10.70 -12.13 7.48
CA VAL A 164 11.50 -10.94 7.18
C VAL A 164 10.65 -9.81 6.60
N ALA A 165 9.59 -10.11 5.84
CA ALA A 165 8.70 -9.11 5.28
C ALA A 165 8.00 -8.23 6.34
N PHE A 166 7.87 -8.67 7.60
CA PHE A 166 7.35 -7.85 8.69
C PHE A 166 8.19 -6.61 8.98
N PHE A 167 9.53 -6.70 8.82
CA PHE A 167 10.42 -5.56 9.00
C PHE A 167 10.26 -4.50 7.89
N PHE A 168 9.53 -4.85 6.84
CA PHE A 168 9.17 -3.95 5.74
C PHE A 168 7.76 -3.40 5.91
N LYS A 169 6.80 -4.28 6.25
CA LYS A 169 5.42 -3.88 6.50
C LYS A 169 4.64 -4.94 7.28
N GLU A 170 3.90 -4.52 8.28
CA GLU A 170 3.09 -5.39 9.15
C GLU A 170 2.00 -6.15 8.37
N THR A 171 1.48 -5.56 7.28
CA THR A 171 0.50 -6.24 6.41
C THR A 171 1.05 -7.50 5.72
N ALA A 172 2.36 -7.76 5.80
CA ALA A 172 2.94 -9.04 5.42
C ALA A 172 2.32 -10.21 6.22
N ALA A 173 1.77 -9.97 7.41
CA ALA A 173 1.02 -10.95 8.20
C ALA A 173 -0.14 -11.60 7.44
N MET A 174 -0.65 -10.94 6.39
CA MET A 174 -1.66 -11.49 5.48
C MET A 174 -1.26 -12.81 4.81
N VAL A 175 0.02 -13.15 4.82
CA VAL A 175 0.50 -14.45 4.34
C VAL A 175 -0.02 -15.62 5.19
N LEU A 176 -0.26 -15.41 6.49
CA LEU A 176 -0.73 -16.49 7.37
C LEU A 176 -2.12 -17.02 6.96
N PRO A 177 -3.16 -16.18 6.86
CA PRO A 177 -4.45 -16.64 6.34
C PRO A 177 -4.39 -16.98 4.84
N PHE A 178 -3.47 -16.42 4.06
CA PHE A 178 -3.23 -16.84 2.68
C PHE A 178 -2.73 -18.30 2.60
N LEU A 179 -1.87 -18.75 3.51
CA LEU A 179 -1.46 -20.16 3.59
C LEU A 179 -2.67 -21.09 3.82
N LEU A 180 -3.67 -20.65 4.62
CA LEU A 180 -4.91 -21.42 4.79
C LEU A 180 -5.69 -21.54 3.48
N MET A 181 -5.73 -20.49 2.66
CA MET A 181 -6.36 -20.58 1.33
C MET A 181 -5.62 -21.57 0.42
N LEU A 182 -4.29 -21.61 0.45
CA LEU A 182 -3.50 -22.60 -0.30
C LEU A 182 -3.77 -24.03 0.16
N VAL A 183 -3.95 -24.23 1.48
CA VAL A 183 -4.33 -25.54 2.04
C VAL A 183 -5.75 -25.93 1.60
N ALA A 184 -6.71 -25.01 1.68
CA ALA A 184 -8.09 -25.23 1.23
C ALA A 184 -8.18 -25.61 -0.26
N MET A 185 -7.27 -25.06 -1.09
CA MET A 185 -7.12 -25.41 -2.50
C MET A 185 -6.31 -26.70 -2.74
N LYS A 186 -5.81 -27.34 -1.70
CA LYS A 186 -4.91 -28.52 -1.78
C LYS A 186 -3.61 -28.24 -2.58
N ARG A 187 -3.16 -26.99 -2.64
CA ARG A 187 -1.90 -26.61 -3.29
C ARG A 187 -0.70 -26.84 -2.37
N VAL A 188 -0.91 -26.74 -1.08
CA VAL A 188 0.06 -27.01 -0.03
C VAL A 188 -0.59 -27.92 1.01
N ALA A 189 0.11 -28.95 1.49
CA ALA A 189 -0.38 -29.77 2.58
C ALA A 189 -0.38 -28.97 3.89
N LEU A 190 -1.32 -29.25 4.81
CA LEU A 190 -1.41 -28.54 6.10
C LEU A 190 -0.08 -28.60 6.88
N ARG A 191 0.57 -29.77 6.91
CA ARG A 191 1.89 -29.93 7.53
C ARG A 191 2.93 -28.97 6.98
N ASP A 192 2.93 -28.76 5.67
CA ASP A 192 3.91 -27.92 4.98
C ASP A 192 3.57 -26.43 5.12
N ALA A 193 2.28 -26.10 5.18
CA ALA A 193 1.84 -24.74 5.56
C ALA A 193 2.27 -24.40 6.98
N ILE A 194 2.15 -25.35 7.94
CA ILE A 194 2.65 -25.17 9.31
C ILE A 194 4.18 -24.98 9.32
N ARG A 195 4.94 -25.76 8.53
CA ARG A 195 6.39 -25.59 8.40
C ARG A 195 6.80 -24.19 7.89
N ALA A 196 5.99 -23.59 7.04
CA ALA A 196 6.21 -22.21 6.60
C ALA A 196 5.72 -21.20 7.66
N ALA A 197 4.59 -21.45 8.32
CA ALA A 197 4.01 -20.56 9.31
C ALA A 197 4.88 -20.39 10.57
N ILE A 198 5.54 -21.47 11.05
CA ILE A 198 6.36 -21.42 12.25
C ILE A 198 7.47 -20.36 12.17
N PRO A 199 8.39 -20.36 11.18
CA PRO A 199 9.42 -19.34 11.10
C PRO A 199 8.82 -17.95 10.79
N THR A 200 7.70 -17.88 10.05
CA THR A 200 6.98 -16.61 9.79
C THR A 200 6.54 -15.98 11.11
N VAL A 201 5.85 -16.75 11.96
CA VAL A 201 5.37 -16.28 13.26
C VAL A 201 6.53 -15.97 14.21
N ALA A 202 7.54 -16.84 14.28
CA ALA A 202 8.69 -16.63 15.14
C ALA A 202 9.42 -15.30 14.82
N ILE A 203 9.69 -15.04 13.55
CA ILE A 203 10.34 -13.78 13.11
C ILE A 203 9.39 -12.59 13.29
N GLY A 204 8.08 -12.78 13.05
CA GLY A 204 7.07 -11.76 13.33
C GLY A 204 7.02 -11.37 14.80
N LEU A 205 7.07 -12.33 15.72
CA LEU A 205 7.15 -12.08 17.16
C LEU A 205 8.43 -11.33 17.54
N VAL A 206 9.58 -11.68 16.96
CA VAL A 206 10.83 -10.92 17.14
C VAL A 206 10.65 -9.48 16.65
N TYR A 207 10.04 -9.27 15.47
CA TYR A 207 9.74 -7.94 14.98
C TYR A 207 8.89 -7.13 15.97
N PHE A 208 7.77 -7.70 16.46
CA PHE A 208 6.89 -7.00 17.40
C PHE A 208 7.57 -6.76 18.78
N ALA A 209 8.40 -7.70 19.25
CA ALA A 209 9.19 -7.51 20.44
C ALA A 209 10.20 -6.35 20.29
N LEU A 210 10.94 -6.30 19.19
CA LEU A 210 11.86 -5.20 18.90
C LEU A 210 11.11 -3.86 18.73
N ARG A 211 9.96 -3.88 18.02
CA ARG A 211 9.12 -2.69 17.88
C ARG A 211 8.66 -2.16 19.24
N SER A 212 8.24 -3.03 20.16
CA SER A 212 7.75 -2.62 21.48
C SER A 212 8.84 -2.00 22.36
N LEU A 213 10.11 -2.31 22.11
CA LEU A 213 11.24 -1.67 22.80
C LEU A 213 11.45 -0.22 22.31
N VAL A 214 11.08 0.07 21.05
CA VAL A 214 11.24 1.41 20.44
C VAL A 214 9.97 2.23 20.57
N VAL A 215 8.81 1.60 20.35
CA VAL A 215 7.47 2.22 20.45
C VAL A 215 6.70 1.50 21.55
N PRO A 216 6.76 1.96 22.80
CA PRO A 216 6.07 1.33 23.91
C PRO A 216 4.57 1.28 23.67
N PHE A 217 3.96 0.13 23.94
CA PHE A 217 2.52 -0.08 23.78
C PHE A 217 1.72 0.92 24.63
N GLY A 218 0.71 1.55 24.01
CA GLY A 218 -0.12 2.56 24.67
C GLY A 218 0.55 3.92 24.87
N SER A 219 1.77 4.14 24.37
CA SER A 219 2.41 5.45 24.38
C SER A 219 1.72 6.42 23.37
N ALA A 220 1.97 7.72 23.50
CA ALA A 220 1.47 8.73 22.55
C ALA A 220 2.00 8.51 21.12
N SER A 221 3.13 7.80 20.99
CA SER A 221 3.70 7.40 19.70
C SER A 221 3.13 6.09 19.17
N ASP A 222 2.39 5.33 19.99
CA ASP A 222 1.79 4.08 19.59
C ASP A 222 0.49 4.34 18.84
N THR A 223 0.50 4.01 17.56
CA THR A 223 -0.68 4.11 16.70
C THR A 223 -1.54 2.83 16.76
N HIS A 224 -1.11 1.81 17.48
CA HIS A 224 -1.78 0.52 17.56
C HIS A 224 -2.72 0.45 18.77
N GLN A 225 -3.80 1.20 18.74
CA GLN A 225 -4.84 1.17 19.76
C GLN A 225 -6.06 0.41 19.23
N PHE A 226 -6.43 -0.68 19.90
CA PHE A 226 -7.59 -1.47 19.53
C PHE A 226 -8.87 -0.96 20.19
N HIS A 227 -9.83 -0.49 19.39
CA HIS A 227 -11.16 -0.11 19.85
C HIS A 227 -12.23 -1.06 19.32
N ALA A 228 -12.67 -1.98 20.14
CA ALA A 228 -13.66 -3.00 19.78
C ALA A 228 -14.94 -2.42 19.15
N SER A 229 -15.37 -1.24 19.56
CA SER A 229 -16.55 -0.54 19.03
C SER A 229 -16.44 -0.20 17.54
N GLN A 230 -15.21 -0.09 17.01
CA GLN A 230 -14.97 0.23 15.60
C GLN A 230 -14.89 -1.01 14.71
N PHE A 231 -15.00 -2.22 15.29
CA PHE A 231 -14.84 -3.46 14.51
C PHE A 231 -15.88 -3.57 13.39
N ILE A 232 -17.15 -3.41 13.69
CA ILE A 232 -18.22 -3.53 12.68
C ILE A 232 -18.13 -2.42 11.61
N PRO A 233 -18.00 -1.14 11.95
CA PRO A 233 -17.77 -0.09 10.94
C PRO A 233 -16.55 -0.37 10.06
N THR A 234 -15.44 -0.85 10.63
CA THR A 234 -14.22 -1.18 9.88
C THR A 234 -14.43 -2.36 8.94
N LEU A 235 -15.08 -3.43 9.42
CA LEU A 235 -15.41 -4.59 8.60
C LEU A 235 -16.31 -4.19 7.43
N VAL A 236 -17.38 -3.46 7.69
CA VAL A 236 -18.30 -2.98 6.66
C VAL A 236 -17.57 -2.08 5.66
N GLY A 237 -16.77 -1.13 6.16
CA GLY A 237 -15.93 -0.28 5.32
C GLY A 237 -14.99 -1.09 4.43
N PHE A 238 -14.29 -2.06 5.01
CA PHE A 238 -13.35 -2.91 4.30
C PHE A 238 -14.03 -3.76 3.21
N LEU A 239 -15.18 -4.36 3.50
CA LEU A 239 -15.94 -5.14 2.52
C LEU A 239 -16.38 -4.31 1.32
N GLY A 240 -16.87 -3.09 1.56
CA GLY A 240 -17.34 -2.18 0.50
C GLY A 240 -16.20 -1.59 -0.34
N THR A 241 -14.97 -1.53 0.20
CA THR A 241 -13.82 -0.93 -0.50
C THR A 241 -12.83 -1.95 -1.07
N TYR A 242 -12.95 -3.22 -0.71
CA TYR A 242 -11.96 -4.26 -0.99
C TYR A 242 -11.55 -4.33 -2.47
N TRP A 243 -12.51 -4.29 -3.39
CA TRP A 243 -12.26 -4.39 -4.81
C TRP A 243 -12.18 -3.05 -5.54
N ILE A 244 -12.63 -1.98 -4.91
CA ILE A 244 -12.55 -0.63 -5.49
C ILE A 244 -11.29 0.09 -5.01
N GLU A 245 -10.82 -0.22 -3.78
CA GLU A 245 -9.62 0.36 -3.15
C GLU A 245 -9.65 1.89 -2.99
N SER A 246 -10.65 2.57 -3.55
CA SER A 246 -10.85 4.01 -3.44
C SER A 246 -12.31 4.36 -3.71
N LEU A 247 -12.87 5.29 -2.95
CA LEU A 247 -14.27 5.70 -3.06
C LEU A 247 -14.38 7.18 -3.41
N TRP A 248 -15.37 7.50 -4.22
CA TRP A 248 -15.80 8.88 -4.48
C TRP A 248 -17.18 9.15 -3.88
N SER A 249 -18.03 8.15 -3.88
CA SER A 249 -19.41 8.25 -3.44
C SER A 249 -19.93 6.95 -2.81
N SER A 250 -21.13 7.01 -2.22
CA SER A 250 -21.81 5.82 -1.70
C SER A 250 -22.18 4.80 -2.77
N ARG A 251 -22.24 5.20 -4.04
CA ARG A 251 -22.58 4.27 -5.16
C ARG A 251 -21.45 3.27 -5.41
N GLU A 252 -20.21 3.74 -5.40
CA GLU A 252 -19.05 2.85 -5.55
C GLU A 252 -18.97 1.87 -4.39
N PHE A 253 -19.35 2.30 -3.18
CA PHE A 253 -19.40 1.44 -2.00
C PHE A 253 -20.35 0.25 -2.18
N VAL A 254 -21.55 0.50 -2.70
CA VAL A 254 -22.50 -0.58 -3.06
C VAL A 254 -21.90 -1.50 -4.12
N GLY A 255 -21.27 -0.93 -5.14
CA GLY A 255 -20.55 -1.68 -6.18
C GLY A 255 -19.46 -2.57 -5.61
N GLY A 256 -18.72 -2.08 -4.60
CA GLY A 256 -17.71 -2.84 -3.86
C GLY A 256 -18.27 -4.04 -3.13
N PHE A 257 -19.41 -3.89 -2.45
CA PHE A 257 -20.12 -5.01 -1.81
C PHE A 257 -20.58 -6.06 -2.80
N ILE A 258 -21.12 -5.64 -3.95
CA ILE A 258 -21.55 -6.56 -5.02
C ILE A 258 -20.35 -7.34 -5.52
N ALA A 259 -19.22 -6.68 -5.80
CA ALA A 259 -17.99 -7.31 -6.26
C ALA A 259 -17.43 -8.27 -5.20
N PHE A 260 -17.53 -7.91 -3.91
CA PHE A 260 -17.13 -8.77 -2.80
C PHE A 260 -18.01 -10.03 -2.69
N ALA A 261 -19.32 -9.87 -2.73
CA ALA A 261 -20.27 -11.00 -2.74
C ALA A 261 -20.04 -11.92 -3.95
N PHE A 262 -19.83 -11.32 -5.13
CA PHE A 262 -19.45 -12.06 -6.33
C PHE A 262 -18.16 -12.84 -6.14
N SER A 263 -17.15 -12.27 -5.51
CA SER A 263 -15.87 -12.96 -5.28
C SER A 263 -16.04 -14.20 -4.41
N ILE A 264 -16.84 -14.13 -3.34
CA ILE A 264 -17.15 -15.30 -2.50
C ILE A 264 -17.90 -16.37 -3.32
N ALA A 265 -18.90 -15.96 -4.09
CA ALA A 265 -19.69 -16.89 -4.91
C ALA A 265 -18.84 -17.59 -5.98
N ALA A 266 -17.86 -16.88 -6.55
CA ALA A 266 -16.98 -17.39 -7.58
C ALA A 266 -15.97 -18.43 -7.07
N LEU A 267 -15.57 -18.39 -5.78
CA LEU A 267 -14.63 -19.34 -5.20
C LEU A 267 -15.20 -20.75 -5.12
N ARG A 268 -14.36 -21.75 -5.41
CA ARG A 268 -14.77 -23.15 -5.50
C ARG A 268 -14.77 -23.83 -4.14
N GLY A 269 -15.97 -24.21 -3.71
CA GLY A 269 -16.18 -25.04 -2.52
C GLY A 269 -16.10 -24.28 -1.19
N TRP A 270 -16.78 -24.82 -0.20
CA TRP A 270 -16.90 -24.24 1.13
C TRP A 270 -15.56 -24.03 1.86
N PRO A 271 -14.59 -24.98 1.80
CA PRO A 271 -13.33 -24.78 2.52
C PRO A 271 -12.59 -23.51 2.07
N LEU A 272 -12.58 -23.23 0.76
CA LEU A 272 -11.91 -22.04 0.23
C LEU A 272 -12.69 -20.75 0.57
N ARG A 273 -14.03 -20.80 0.56
CA ARG A 273 -14.87 -19.66 0.97
C ARG A 273 -14.68 -19.32 2.44
N ILE A 274 -14.61 -20.34 3.31
CA ILE A 274 -14.31 -20.13 4.74
C ILE A 274 -12.90 -19.55 4.93
N ALA A 275 -11.90 -20.12 4.26
CA ALA A 275 -10.53 -19.61 4.32
C ALA A 275 -10.44 -18.16 3.83
N PHE A 276 -11.19 -17.80 2.79
CA PHE A 276 -11.27 -16.41 2.30
C PHE A 276 -11.99 -15.49 3.29
N ALA A 277 -13.07 -15.94 3.92
CA ALA A 277 -13.75 -15.17 4.97
C ALA A 277 -12.82 -14.92 6.16
N LEU A 278 -12.06 -15.92 6.60
CA LEU A 278 -11.04 -15.78 7.63
C LEU A 278 -9.91 -14.81 7.21
N TYR A 279 -9.52 -14.85 5.93
CA TYR A 279 -8.55 -13.93 5.35
C TYR A 279 -9.02 -12.48 5.45
N VAL A 280 -10.27 -12.21 5.06
CA VAL A 280 -10.88 -10.88 5.13
C VAL A 280 -11.05 -10.41 6.57
N LEU A 281 -11.50 -11.31 7.46
CA LEU A 281 -11.62 -11.02 8.88
C LEU A 281 -10.25 -10.66 9.50
N PHE A 282 -9.21 -11.41 9.17
CA PHE A 282 -7.85 -11.12 9.61
C PHE A 282 -7.36 -9.77 9.08
N ALA A 283 -7.61 -9.48 7.80
CA ALA A 283 -7.30 -8.17 7.22
C ALA A 283 -8.03 -7.04 7.96
N THR A 284 -9.32 -7.23 8.27
CA THR A 284 -10.12 -6.26 9.03
C THR A 284 -9.51 -5.99 10.40
N VAL A 285 -9.09 -7.04 11.12
CA VAL A 285 -8.44 -6.89 12.43
C VAL A 285 -7.11 -6.14 12.31
N MET A 286 -6.30 -6.48 11.31
CA MET A 286 -5.02 -5.81 11.04
C MET A 286 -5.23 -4.31 10.75
N TYR A 287 -6.27 -3.96 9.99
CA TYR A 287 -6.56 -2.57 9.67
C TYR A 287 -7.26 -1.84 10.80
N LEU A 288 -8.04 -2.53 11.60
CA LEU A 288 -8.65 -1.96 12.79
C LEU A 288 -7.59 -1.37 13.72
N GLU A 289 -6.48 -2.08 13.90
CA GLU A 289 -5.34 -1.61 14.66
C GLU A 289 -4.67 -0.36 14.06
N MET A 290 -4.65 -0.24 12.73
CA MET A 290 -4.01 0.88 12.03
C MET A 290 -4.89 2.13 11.93
N PHE A 291 -6.23 2.01 11.95
CA PHE A 291 -7.15 3.10 11.65
C PHE A 291 -7.62 3.90 12.87
N ILE A 292 -7.47 3.34 14.06
CA ILE A 292 -8.10 3.90 15.25
C ILE A 292 -7.30 5.05 15.87
N THR A 293 -6.06 5.22 15.46
CA THR A 293 -5.22 6.30 15.99
C THR A 293 -5.53 7.68 15.44
N THR A 294 -6.34 7.79 14.41
CA THR A 294 -6.84 9.08 13.96
C THR A 294 -8.14 9.37 14.70
N GLN A 295 -8.13 10.36 15.56
CA GLN A 295 -9.28 10.87 16.32
C GLN A 295 -10.49 11.30 15.46
N ASP A 296 -10.39 11.19 14.15
CA ASP A 296 -11.46 11.51 13.22
C ASP A 296 -12.24 10.25 12.88
N HIS A 297 -13.49 10.19 13.36
CA HIS A 297 -14.52 9.19 13.12
C HIS A 297 -14.90 8.96 11.63
N GLN A 298 -14.01 9.29 10.71
CA GLN A 298 -14.25 9.24 9.27
C GLN A 298 -13.43 8.13 8.61
N LEU A 299 -13.63 6.90 9.10
CA LEU A 299 -13.06 5.69 8.52
C LEU A 299 -13.22 5.63 6.98
N MET A 300 -14.39 6.04 6.49
CA MET A 300 -14.67 6.13 5.05
C MET A 300 -13.70 7.04 4.31
N HIS A 301 -13.39 8.21 4.87
CA HIS A 301 -12.45 9.15 4.25
C HIS A 301 -11.01 8.62 4.25
N TYR A 302 -10.63 7.95 5.32
CA TYR A 302 -9.30 7.37 5.40
C TYR A 302 -9.11 6.24 4.37
N LEU A 303 -10.12 5.41 4.18
CA LEU A 303 -10.12 4.35 3.16
C LEU A 303 -10.05 4.91 1.73
N MET A 304 -10.64 6.08 1.47
CA MET A 304 -10.60 6.72 0.14
C MET A 304 -9.19 7.12 -0.32
N PHE A 305 -8.29 7.46 0.61
CA PHE A 305 -6.93 7.91 0.30
C PHE A 305 -5.87 6.82 0.49
N HIS A 306 -6.25 5.63 0.96
CA HIS A 306 -5.32 4.59 1.36
C HIS A 306 -5.43 3.31 0.53
N GLY A 307 -5.72 3.44 -0.76
CA GLY A 307 -5.74 2.30 -1.71
C GLY A 307 -4.50 1.40 -1.61
N ARG A 308 -3.36 1.95 -1.20
CA ARG A 308 -2.14 1.19 -0.91
C ARG A 308 -2.33 0.05 0.11
N LEU A 309 -3.27 0.21 1.06
CA LEU A 309 -3.53 -0.79 2.09
C LEU A 309 -4.11 -2.08 1.50
N TYR A 310 -4.81 -1.96 0.38
CA TYR A 310 -5.41 -3.09 -0.33
C TYR A 310 -4.43 -3.80 -1.26
N PHE A 311 -3.29 -3.18 -1.57
CA PHE A 311 -2.34 -3.71 -2.56
C PHE A 311 -1.92 -5.16 -2.28
N ILE A 312 -1.47 -5.47 -1.06
CA ILE A 312 -1.08 -6.83 -0.69
C ILE A 312 -2.30 -7.76 -0.60
N PRO A 313 -3.37 -7.44 0.17
CA PRO A 313 -4.53 -8.31 0.27
C PRO A 313 -5.20 -8.63 -1.06
N VAL A 314 -5.43 -7.63 -1.90
CA VAL A 314 -6.05 -7.81 -3.22
C VAL A 314 -5.16 -8.64 -4.14
N THR A 315 -3.86 -8.36 -4.17
CA THR A 315 -2.91 -9.13 -5.00
C THR A 315 -2.91 -10.62 -4.64
N LEU A 316 -2.85 -10.95 -3.35
CA LEU A 316 -2.89 -12.35 -2.90
C LEU A 316 -4.22 -13.02 -3.26
N THR A 317 -5.34 -12.29 -3.18
CA THR A 317 -6.65 -12.80 -3.57
C THR A 317 -6.75 -13.02 -5.09
N LEU A 318 -6.29 -12.09 -5.91
CA LEU A 318 -6.24 -12.26 -7.37
C LEU A 318 -5.41 -13.49 -7.76
N PHE A 319 -4.31 -13.70 -7.05
CA PHE A 319 -3.46 -14.87 -7.24
C PHE A 319 -4.21 -16.18 -6.91
N VAL A 320 -5.01 -16.20 -5.82
CA VAL A 320 -5.89 -17.32 -5.45
C VAL A 320 -6.91 -17.62 -6.55
N PHE A 321 -7.57 -16.60 -7.13
CA PHE A 321 -8.51 -16.80 -8.24
C PHE A 321 -7.87 -17.47 -9.45
N CYS A 322 -6.61 -17.12 -9.74
CA CYS A 322 -5.87 -17.76 -10.81
C CYS A 322 -5.58 -19.25 -10.52
N LEU A 323 -5.16 -19.54 -9.28
CA LEU A 323 -4.85 -20.91 -8.84
C LEU A 323 -6.10 -21.82 -8.71
N ASP A 324 -7.25 -21.24 -8.35
CA ASP A 324 -8.54 -21.94 -8.26
C ASP A 324 -9.17 -22.16 -9.65
N ARG A 325 -8.47 -21.82 -10.73
CA ARG A 325 -8.95 -21.84 -12.11
C ARG A 325 -10.22 -21.02 -12.34
N ARG A 326 -10.43 -20.00 -11.48
CA ARG A 326 -11.54 -19.03 -11.57
C ARG A 326 -11.09 -17.71 -12.22
N TRP A 327 -10.02 -17.75 -13.01
CA TRP A 327 -9.50 -16.62 -13.74
C TRP A 327 -10.53 -15.94 -14.66
N TRP A 328 -11.60 -16.64 -15.03
CA TRP A 328 -12.76 -16.09 -15.72
C TRP A 328 -13.50 -15.01 -14.90
N ALA A 329 -13.37 -15.01 -13.56
CA ALA A 329 -13.93 -13.99 -12.69
C ALA A 329 -13.09 -12.68 -12.72
N LEU A 330 -11.83 -12.73 -13.13
CA LEU A 330 -10.95 -11.58 -13.16
C LEU A 330 -11.47 -10.42 -14.02
N PRO A 331 -12.07 -10.64 -15.22
CA PRO A 331 -12.66 -9.53 -15.97
C PRO A 331 -13.74 -8.78 -15.21
N VAL A 332 -14.56 -9.48 -14.43
CA VAL A 332 -15.62 -8.88 -13.60
C VAL A 332 -15.00 -8.09 -12.45
N LEU A 333 -14.00 -8.65 -11.78
CA LEU A 333 -13.27 -8.00 -10.69
C LEU A 333 -12.37 -6.84 -11.18
N ALA A 334 -11.95 -6.87 -12.43
CA ALA A 334 -11.21 -5.77 -13.03
C ALA A 334 -12.04 -4.48 -13.15
N ILE A 335 -13.36 -4.59 -13.27
CA ILE A 335 -14.24 -3.42 -13.40
C ILE A 335 -14.13 -2.50 -12.17
N PRO A 336 -14.41 -2.98 -10.94
CA PRO A 336 -14.28 -2.15 -9.74
C PRO A 336 -12.83 -1.72 -9.50
N LEU A 337 -11.82 -2.57 -9.77
CA LEU A 337 -10.41 -2.21 -9.66
C LEU A 337 -10.04 -1.07 -10.61
N LEU A 338 -10.48 -1.12 -11.87
CA LEU A 338 -10.28 -0.04 -12.83
C LEU A 338 -11.00 1.24 -12.42
N ALA A 339 -12.23 1.14 -11.91
CA ALA A 339 -12.95 2.29 -11.38
C ALA A 339 -12.16 2.94 -10.22
N GLY A 340 -11.70 2.15 -9.27
CA GLY A 340 -10.86 2.62 -8.17
C GLY A 340 -9.53 3.20 -8.65
N ALA A 341 -8.90 2.59 -9.66
CA ALA A 341 -7.69 3.13 -10.27
C ALA A 341 -7.91 4.51 -10.92
N VAL A 342 -9.02 4.67 -11.65
CA VAL A 342 -9.39 5.96 -12.26
C VAL A 342 -9.65 7.01 -11.19
N ILE A 343 -10.39 6.65 -10.15
CA ILE A 343 -10.64 7.54 -9.00
C ILE A 343 -9.32 7.95 -8.35
N THR A 344 -8.49 6.98 -8.01
CA THR A 344 -7.17 7.20 -7.42
C THR A 344 -6.29 8.10 -8.29
N TYR A 345 -6.21 7.78 -9.60
CA TYR A 345 -5.43 8.56 -10.56
C TYR A 345 -5.91 10.01 -10.64
N THR A 346 -7.21 10.21 -10.77
CA THR A 346 -7.82 11.54 -10.90
C THR A 346 -7.63 12.37 -9.64
N HIS A 347 -7.78 11.76 -8.46
CA HIS A 347 -7.53 12.43 -7.18
C HIS A 347 -6.07 12.83 -7.03
N TYR A 348 -5.16 11.90 -7.33
CA TYR A 348 -3.73 12.15 -7.23
C TYR A 348 -3.28 13.23 -8.21
N GLU A 349 -3.78 13.22 -9.44
CA GLU A 349 -3.48 14.25 -10.43
C GLU A 349 -4.00 15.63 -10.01
N ARG A 350 -5.25 15.72 -9.50
CA ARG A 350 -5.83 16.97 -9.00
C ARG A 350 -5.05 17.50 -7.81
N PHE A 351 -4.74 16.62 -6.86
CA PHE A 351 -3.93 16.96 -5.70
C PHE A 351 -2.59 17.55 -6.13
N GLN A 352 -1.90 16.90 -7.05
CA GLN A 352 -0.61 17.35 -7.54
C GLN A 352 -0.67 18.70 -8.27
N ARG A 353 -1.69 18.90 -9.11
CA ARG A 353 -1.89 20.18 -9.81
C ARG A 353 -2.14 21.33 -8.82
N SER A 354 -3.01 21.08 -7.83
CA SER A 354 -3.31 22.07 -6.79
C SER A 354 -2.06 22.42 -5.98
N TYR A 355 -1.32 21.40 -5.56
CA TYR A 355 -0.10 21.58 -4.80
C TYR A 355 0.96 22.39 -5.57
N ARG A 356 1.18 22.11 -6.85
CA ARG A 356 2.08 22.87 -7.72
C ARG A 356 1.68 24.33 -7.86
N THR A 357 0.39 24.58 -8.04
CA THR A 357 -0.13 25.93 -8.16
C THR A 357 0.12 26.70 -6.88
N ILE A 358 -0.17 26.10 -5.74
CA ILE A 358 0.05 26.68 -4.41
C ILE A 358 1.54 26.98 -4.21
N TYR A 359 2.40 25.98 -4.45
CA TYR A 359 3.84 26.14 -4.27
C TYR A 359 4.42 27.23 -5.16
N LYS A 360 4.08 27.24 -6.46
CA LYS A 360 4.56 28.27 -7.38
C LYS A 360 4.08 29.66 -6.99
N THR A 361 2.83 29.79 -6.52
CA THR A 361 2.26 31.07 -6.09
C THR A 361 2.93 31.56 -4.81
N ALA A 362 3.10 30.66 -3.84
CA ALA A 362 3.76 30.98 -2.58
C ALA A 362 5.25 31.31 -2.78
N ALA A 363 5.96 30.52 -3.58
CA ALA A 363 7.37 30.77 -3.89
C ALA A 363 7.58 32.10 -4.63
N ARG A 364 6.65 32.48 -5.52
CA ARG A 364 6.68 33.80 -6.20
C ARG A 364 6.41 34.96 -5.22
N ALA A 365 5.45 34.77 -4.31
CA ALA A 365 5.07 35.82 -3.35
C ALA A 365 6.15 36.05 -2.30
N THR A 366 6.94 35.05 -1.93
CA THR A 366 7.91 35.16 -0.83
C THR A 366 9.36 35.26 -1.28
N GLN A 367 9.64 34.99 -2.56
CA GLN A 367 10.99 34.84 -3.12
C GLN A 367 11.90 33.87 -2.34
N LYS A 368 11.32 33.03 -1.48
CA LYS A 368 11.98 32.01 -0.65
C LYS A 368 11.30 30.65 -0.86
N PRO A 369 12.02 29.56 -0.61
CA PRO A 369 11.39 28.24 -0.54
C PRO A 369 10.31 28.23 0.55
N VAL A 370 9.11 27.80 0.20
CA VAL A 370 7.97 27.76 1.11
C VAL A 370 7.67 26.33 1.47
N LYS A 371 7.60 26.04 2.77
CA LYS A 371 7.08 24.76 3.26
C LYS A 371 5.56 24.83 3.29
N ILE A 372 4.90 23.91 2.59
CA ILE A 372 3.44 23.82 2.58
C ILE A 372 3.05 22.68 3.49
N TYR A 373 2.40 22.97 4.60
CA TYR A 373 1.74 21.97 5.43
C TYR A 373 0.38 21.66 4.84
N TYR A 374 0.23 20.45 4.31
CA TYR A 374 -1.08 19.92 3.96
C TYR A 374 -1.65 19.27 5.22
N PRO A 375 -2.71 19.79 5.84
CA PRO A 375 -3.37 19.05 6.89
C PRO A 375 -3.95 17.79 6.26
N MET A 376 -3.56 16.63 6.76
CA MET A 376 -4.17 15.34 6.37
C MET A 376 -5.66 15.25 6.80
N LYS A 377 -6.26 16.33 7.23
CA LYS A 377 -7.67 16.42 7.57
C LYS A 377 -8.48 16.61 6.29
N PRO A 378 -9.57 15.84 6.17
CA PRO A 378 -10.32 15.77 4.94
C PRO A 378 -10.90 17.11 4.54
N LEU A 379 -11.06 17.29 3.25
CA LEU A 379 -11.67 18.40 2.50
C LEU A 379 -13.10 18.79 2.94
N HIS A 380 -13.57 18.34 4.10
CA HIS A 380 -14.94 18.57 4.56
C HIS A 380 -15.14 19.81 5.43
N ASP A 381 -14.08 20.49 5.86
CA ASP A 381 -14.25 21.80 6.45
C ASP A 381 -13.71 22.86 5.48
N PRO A 382 -14.56 23.44 4.63
CA PRO A 382 -14.18 24.52 3.73
C PRO A 382 -13.75 25.79 4.47
N ARG A 383 -13.94 25.82 5.81
CA ARG A 383 -13.54 26.96 6.67
C ARG A 383 -12.11 26.84 7.19
N ARG A 384 -11.51 25.64 7.14
CA ARG A 384 -10.11 25.41 7.53
C ARG A 384 -9.24 25.41 6.28
N GLY A 385 -8.72 26.57 5.94
CA GLY A 385 -7.75 26.71 4.86
C GLY A 385 -6.46 25.96 5.15
N ILE A 386 -5.65 25.79 4.13
CA ILE A 386 -4.27 25.29 4.22
C ILE A 386 -3.42 26.39 4.86
N GLU A 387 -2.81 26.09 5.99
CA GLU A 387 -1.81 26.99 6.59
C GLU A 387 -0.48 26.77 5.88
N ILE A 388 0.08 27.84 5.35
CA ILE A 388 1.43 27.85 4.79
C ILE A 388 2.36 28.23 5.94
N GLY A 389 3.10 27.25 6.48
CA GLY A 389 4.03 27.47 7.59
C GLY A 389 5.30 28.23 7.17
N ASP A 390 5.90 28.92 8.12
CA ASP A 390 7.18 29.66 8.01
C ASP A 390 7.20 30.93 7.14
N LEU A 391 6.07 31.63 7.02
CA LEU A 391 6.06 33.01 6.65
C LEU A 391 6.00 33.85 7.94
N PRO A 392 7.05 34.55 8.33
CA PRO A 392 7.09 35.25 9.62
C PRO A 392 6.00 36.30 9.79
N ASP A 393 5.41 36.84 8.71
CA ASP A 393 4.47 37.94 8.78
C ASP A 393 3.24 37.85 7.84
N ALA A 394 3.01 36.75 7.16
CA ALA A 394 1.85 36.61 6.29
C ALA A 394 1.26 35.18 6.35
N THR A 395 0.15 35.03 7.01
CA THR A 395 -0.69 33.85 6.95
C THR A 395 -1.51 33.89 5.66
N LEU A 396 -1.17 33.06 4.71
CA LEU A 396 -1.97 32.84 3.51
C LEU A 396 -2.86 31.63 3.72
N ARG A 397 -4.10 31.75 3.36
CA ARG A 397 -5.10 30.67 3.39
C ARG A 397 -5.42 30.26 1.97
N LEU A 398 -5.39 28.97 1.67
CA LEU A 398 -5.88 28.47 0.40
C LEU A 398 -7.38 28.22 0.50
N ASP A 399 -8.16 28.79 -0.42
CA ASP A 399 -9.53 28.35 -0.67
C ASP A 399 -9.50 27.00 -1.37
N PRO A 400 -9.95 25.91 -0.70
CA PRO A 400 -9.92 24.58 -1.28
C PRO A 400 -10.88 24.39 -2.47
N ILE A 401 -11.86 25.29 -2.62
CA ILE A 401 -12.85 25.22 -3.69
C ILE A 401 -12.31 25.87 -4.95
N ASN A 402 -11.71 27.05 -4.81
CA ASN A 402 -11.29 27.88 -5.96
C ASN A 402 -9.78 27.86 -6.22
N GLY A 403 -8.99 27.23 -5.35
CA GLY A 403 -7.53 27.20 -5.47
C GLY A 403 -6.86 28.58 -5.36
N LYS A 404 -7.55 29.58 -4.78
CA LYS A 404 -7.02 30.92 -4.58
C LYS A 404 -6.38 31.07 -3.22
N LEU A 405 -5.21 31.72 -3.18
CA LEU A 405 -4.59 32.15 -1.95
C LEU A 405 -5.26 33.45 -1.47
N MET A 406 -5.75 33.43 -0.25
CA MET A 406 -6.35 34.59 0.41
C MET A 406 -5.54 34.94 1.65
N PRO A 407 -5.36 36.23 1.97
CA PRO A 407 -4.78 36.63 3.26
C PRO A 407 -5.73 36.18 4.39
N ARG A 408 -5.15 35.85 5.54
CA ARG A 408 -5.89 35.43 6.73
C ARG A 408 -6.62 36.60 7.36
#